data_6f008de6f4536231957613b892f3a239
#
_entry.id   6f008de6f4536231957613b892f3a239
#
_cell.length_a   1.000
_cell.length_b   1.000
_cell.length_c   1.000
_cell.angle_alpha   90.00
_cell.angle_beta   90.00
_cell.angle_gamma   90.00
#
_symmetry.space_group_name_H-M   'P 1'
#
loop_
_entity.id
_entity.type
_entity.pdbx_description
1 polymer ?
#
loop_
_entity_poly.entity_id
_entity_poly.type
_entity_poly.pdbx_seq_one_letter_code
_entity_poly.pdbx_strand_id
1 'polypeptide(L)'
;EVLAALAELAAPFDVEVVPQGQARPSPPSPLTPEVLEPIERITEQMWPGVTVLPVMSTGATDGLYLRRAGIPVYGVSGLFGDMDDVRAHGQDERISIQNFYEGQEFLYRLVKALSGGGVAQ
;
A
#
# COMPACT_ATOMS: atom_id res chain seq x y z
N GLU A 1 20.33 -1.28 16.28
CA GLU A 1 20.17 0.17 16.51
C GLU A 1 18.82 0.45 17.20
N VAL A 2 17.66 0.19 16.58
CA VAL A 2 16.32 0.48 17.16
C VAL A 2 16.08 -0.25 18.48
N LEU A 3 16.36 -1.56 18.54
CA LEU A 3 16.19 -2.33 19.78
C LEU A 3 17.09 -1.84 20.92
N ALA A 4 18.31 -1.41 20.61
CA ALA A 4 19.21 -0.86 21.61
C ALA A 4 18.69 0.48 22.17
N ALA A 5 18.18 1.36 21.30
CA ALA A 5 17.57 2.63 21.71
C ALA A 5 16.31 2.42 22.56
N LEU A 6 15.47 1.46 22.17
CA LEU A 6 14.27 1.11 22.95
C LEU A 6 14.63 0.53 24.33
N ALA A 7 15.65 -0.35 24.41
CA ALA A 7 16.11 -0.91 25.67
C ALA A 7 16.68 0.17 26.60
N GLU A 8 17.43 1.11 26.06
CA GLU A 8 17.96 2.25 26.82
C GLU A 8 16.85 3.14 27.38
N LEU A 9 15.83 3.45 26.58
CA LEU A 9 14.66 4.23 27.01
C LEU A 9 13.80 3.50 28.03
N ALA A 10 13.72 2.17 27.97
CA ALA A 10 12.90 1.35 28.85
C ALA A 10 13.56 1.06 30.19
N ALA A 11 14.91 1.07 30.28
CA ALA A 11 15.69 0.71 31.46
C ALA A 11 15.31 1.48 32.75
N PRO A 12 15.02 2.82 32.72
CA PRO A 12 14.61 3.55 33.92
C PRO A 12 13.28 3.12 34.51
N PHE A 13 12.45 2.39 33.72
CA PHE A 13 11.10 1.97 34.11
C PHE A 13 11.00 0.49 34.47
N ASP A 14 12.12 -0.21 34.56
CA ASP A 14 12.18 -1.66 34.81
C ASP A 14 11.37 -2.47 33.78
N VAL A 15 11.40 -2.02 32.51
CA VAL A 15 10.70 -2.66 31.38
C VAL A 15 11.70 -3.39 30.49
N GLU A 16 11.48 -4.67 30.28
CA GLU A 16 12.25 -5.48 29.35
C GLU A 16 11.73 -5.35 27.90
N VAL A 17 12.61 -5.04 26.99
CA VAL A 17 12.28 -4.98 25.55
C VAL A 17 12.61 -6.31 24.90
N VAL A 18 11.58 -7.11 24.62
CA VAL A 18 11.71 -8.42 24.00
C VAL A 18 11.23 -8.36 22.54
N PRO A 19 12.11 -8.63 21.55
CA PRO A 19 11.69 -8.66 20.17
C PRO A 19 10.80 -9.87 19.89
N GLN A 20 9.63 -9.65 19.32
CA GLN A 20 8.76 -10.73 18.83
C GLN A 20 9.16 -11.14 17.41
N GLY A 21 9.92 -12.23 17.30
CA GLY A 21 10.39 -12.77 16.03
C GLY A 21 11.60 -12.02 15.45
N GLN A 22 12.02 -12.44 14.27
CA GLN A 22 13.10 -11.80 13.53
C GLN A 22 12.52 -10.92 12.42
N ALA A 23 12.71 -9.62 12.56
CA ALA A 23 12.44 -8.69 11.46
C ALA A 23 13.40 -9.00 10.31
N ARG A 24 12.86 -9.52 9.21
CA ARG A 24 13.61 -9.73 7.97
C ARG A 24 13.07 -8.77 6.93
N PRO A 25 13.83 -7.78 6.49
CA PRO A 25 13.39 -6.88 5.42
C PRO A 25 13.13 -7.64 4.13
N SER A 26 12.28 -7.12 3.29
CA SER A 26 12.14 -7.54 1.90
C SER A 26 12.58 -6.40 0.99
N PRO A 27 13.12 -6.70 -0.21
CA PRO A 27 13.41 -5.67 -1.17
C PRO A 27 12.11 -4.97 -1.61
N PRO A 28 12.17 -3.71 -2.07
CA PRO A 28 11.04 -3.06 -2.71
C PRO A 28 10.66 -3.78 -4.00
N SER A 29 9.40 -3.74 -4.38
CA SER A 29 8.97 -4.18 -5.71
C SER A 29 9.51 -3.23 -6.77
N PRO A 30 10.01 -3.72 -7.93
CA PRO A 30 10.52 -2.85 -8.99
C PRO A 30 9.39 -2.03 -9.62
N LEU A 31 9.66 -0.76 -9.88
CA LEU A 31 8.73 0.13 -10.58
C LEU A 31 8.98 0.00 -12.09
N THR A 32 8.32 -0.93 -12.73
CA THR A 32 8.47 -1.19 -14.17
C THR A 32 7.33 -0.55 -14.97
N PRO A 33 7.58 -0.19 -16.25
CA PRO A 33 6.56 0.38 -17.12
C PRO A 33 5.31 -0.50 -17.23
N GLU A 34 5.47 -1.81 -17.27
CA GLU A 34 4.36 -2.77 -17.38
C GLU A 34 3.36 -2.67 -16.23
N VAL A 35 3.81 -2.19 -15.07
CA VAL A 35 2.95 -1.97 -13.90
C VAL A 35 2.49 -0.51 -13.82
N LEU A 36 3.40 0.44 -14.03
CA LEU A 36 3.10 1.86 -13.84
C LEU A 36 2.21 2.43 -14.94
N GLU A 37 2.48 2.12 -16.21
CA GLU A 37 1.70 2.66 -17.34
C GLU A 37 0.19 2.35 -17.26
N PRO A 38 -0.25 1.12 -16.95
CA PRO A 38 -1.68 0.87 -16.74
C PRO A 38 -2.28 1.66 -15.58
N ILE A 39 -1.55 1.81 -14.47
CA ILE A 39 -2.00 2.58 -13.31
C ILE A 39 -2.17 4.05 -13.69
N GLU A 40 -1.14 4.67 -14.27
CA GLU A 40 -1.15 6.08 -14.69
C GLU A 40 -2.26 6.36 -15.70
N ARG A 41 -2.38 5.51 -16.73
CA ARG A 41 -3.41 5.64 -17.77
C ARG A 41 -4.82 5.55 -17.21
N ILE A 42 -5.11 4.58 -16.33
CA ILE A 42 -6.44 4.43 -15.74
C ILE A 42 -6.72 5.57 -14.77
N THR A 43 -5.72 6.01 -14.00
CA THR A 43 -5.83 7.17 -13.12
C THR A 43 -6.19 8.42 -13.91
N GLU A 44 -5.49 8.72 -15.01
CA GLU A 44 -5.78 9.88 -15.84
C GLU A 44 -7.19 9.82 -16.47
N GLN A 45 -7.66 8.62 -16.86
CA GLN A 45 -9.00 8.44 -17.39
C GLN A 45 -10.12 8.67 -16.36
N MET A 46 -9.90 8.25 -15.12
CA MET A 46 -10.90 8.34 -14.06
C MET A 46 -10.83 9.67 -13.29
N TRP A 47 -9.62 10.20 -13.12
CA TRP A 47 -9.35 11.41 -12.35
C TRP A 47 -8.30 12.28 -13.05
N PRO A 48 -8.68 13.00 -14.11
CA PRO A 48 -7.76 13.80 -14.91
C PRO A 48 -6.92 14.77 -14.06
N GLY A 49 -5.60 14.77 -14.27
CA GLY A 49 -4.67 15.61 -13.55
C GLY A 49 -4.21 15.08 -12.18
N VAL A 50 -4.68 13.91 -11.75
CA VAL A 50 -4.18 13.26 -10.54
C VAL A 50 -2.86 12.55 -10.83
N THR A 51 -1.82 12.91 -10.08
CA THR A 51 -0.48 12.34 -10.25
C THR A 51 -0.34 11.04 -9.47
N VAL A 52 0.18 10.01 -10.13
CA VAL A 52 0.56 8.75 -9.48
C VAL A 52 1.95 8.88 -8.87
N LEU A 53 2.04 8.72 -7.56
CA LEU A 53 3.31 8.78 -6.83
C LEU A 53 3.58 7.45 -6.13
N PRO A 54 4.67 6.75 -6.47
CA PRO A 54 5.12 5.60 -5.72
C PRO A 54 5.59 6.02 -4.32
N VAL A 55 5.00 5.40 -3.30
CA VAL A 55 5.35 5.65 -1.90
C VAL A 55 5.65 4.35 -1.17
N MET A 56 6.44 4.43 -0.13
CA MET A 56 6.65 3.32 0.78
C MET A 56 5.68 3.44 1.96
N SER A 57 4.80 2.47 2.12
CA SER A 57 3.97 2.37 3.33
C SER A 57 4.79 1.83 4.50
N THR A 58 4.65 2.44 5.67
CA THR A 58 5.26 1.97 6.92
C THR A 58 4.46 0.86 7.59
N GLY A 59 3.22 0.60 7.12
CA GLY A 59 2.38 -0.49 7.60
C GLY A 59 2.85 -1.86 7.14
N ALA A 60 2.52 -2.89 7.90
CA ALA A 60 2.80 -4.28 7.52
C ALA A 60 1.71 -4.82 6.60
N THR A 61 2.12 -5.60 5.60
CA THR A 61 1.22 -6.34 4.71
C THR A 61 1.77 -7.73 4.41
N ASP A 62 0.91 -8.65 4.00
CA ASP A 62 1.31 -10.00 3.55
C ASP A 62 2.22 -9.97 2.32
N GLY A 63 2.27 -8.84 1.62
CA GLY A 63 3.22 -8.59 0.53
C GLY A 63 4.69 -8.80 0.92
N LEU A 64 5.02 -8.69 2.20
CA LEU A 64 6.34 -9.03 2.74
C LEU A 64 6.77 -10.46 2.39
N TYR A 65 5.87 -11.42 2.57
CA TYR A 65 6.16 -12.85 2.32
C TYR A 65 6.33 -13.14 0.84
N LEU A 66 5.49 -12.56 0.00
CA LEU A 66 5.56 -12.70 -1.45
C LEU A 66 6.84 -12.06 -2.01
N ARG A 67 7.18 -10.86 -1.60
CA ARG A 67 8.42 -10.21 -2.04
C ARG A 67 9.67 -11.00 -1.63
N ARG A 68 9.67 -11.62 -0.45
CA ARG A 68 10.76 -12.52 -0.02
C ARG A 68 10.87 -13.77 -0.90
N ALA A 69 9.77 -14.21 -1.46
CA ALA A 69 9.73 -15.31 -2.44
C ALA A 69 10.04 -14.84 -3.88
N GLY A 70 10.41 -13.57 -4.06
CA GLY A 70 10.74 -13.01 -5.39
C GLY A 70 9.53 -12.59 -6.21
N ILE A 71 8.33 -12.54 -5.61
CA ILE A 71 7.10 -12.12 -6.28
C ILE A 71 6.84 -10.63 -5.97
N PRO A 72 6.85 -9.73 -6.96
CA PRO A 72 6.55 -8.32 -6.75
C PRO A 72 5.13 -8.11 -6.25
N VAL A 73 4.94 -7.17 -5.30
CA VAL A 73 3.64 -6.82 -4.75
C VAL A 73 3.50 -5.31 -4.69
N TYR A 74 2.37 -4.81 -5.17
CA TYR A 74 2.06 -3.38 -5.24
C TYR A 74 0.74 -3.11 -4.51
N GLY A 75 0.75 -2.11 -3.61
CA GLY A 75 -0.46 -1.63 -2.94
C GLY A 75 -1.12 -0.53 -3.75
N VAL A 76 -2.10 -0.88 -4.56
CA VAL A 76 -2.86 0.07 -5.38
C VAL A 76 -4.34 -0.15 -5.13
N SER A 77 -5.08 0.89 -4.75
CA SER A 77 -6.49 0.72 -4.39
C SER A 77 -7.47 1.59 -5.19
N GLY A 78 -7.05 2.74 -5.71
CA GLY A 78 -7.97 3.74 -6.27
C GLY A 78 -8.95 4.32 -5.25
N LEU A 79 -8.71 4.10 -3.96
CA LEU A 79 -9.52 4.63 -2.87
C LEU A 79 -8.90 5.94 -2.38
N PHE A 80 -9.65 7.03 -2.50
CA PHE A 80 -9.26 8.32 -1.96
C PHE A 80 -9.87 8.51 -0.56
N GLY A 81 -9.09 9.02 0.37
CA GLY A 81 -9.52 9.40 1.70
C GLY A 81 -9.55 10.92 1.85
N ASP A 82 -10.28 11.39 2.84
CA ASP A 82 -10.17 12.75 3.30
C ASP A 82 -8.95 12.86 4.21
N MET A 83 -8.04 13.79 3.93
CA MET A 83 -6.84 13.99 4.73
C MET A 83 -7.15 14.49 6.15
N ASP A 84 -8.29 15.17 6.31
CA ASP A 84 -8.73 15.71 7.59
C ASP A 84 -9.65 14.74 8.37
N ASP A 85 -10.07 13.61 7.77
CA ASP A 85 -10.93 12.59 8.37
C ASP A 85 -10.34 11.18 8.22
N VAL A 86 -9.08 11.00 8.63
CA VAL A 86 -8.41 9.68 8.61
C VAL A 86 -8.90 8.85 9.78
N ARG A 87 -9.69 7.81 9.49
CA ARG A 87 -10.29 6.93 10.50
C ARG A 87 -9.92 5.47 10.36
N ALA A 88 -8.93 5.18 9.54
CA ALA A 88 -8.43 3.82 9.37
C ALA A 88 -8.04 3.21 10.72
N HIS A 89 -8.47 1.97 10.95
CA HIS A 89 -8.28 1.23 12.20
C HIS A 89 -8.99 1.82 13.45
N GLY A 90 -9.87 2.80 13.28
CA GLY A 90 -10.71 3.37 14.34
C GLY A 90 -12.00 2.59 14.54
N GLN A 91 -12.70 2.85 15.66
CA GLN A 91 -14.01 2.24 15.94
C GLN A 91 -15.11 2.72 14.98
N ASP A 92 -14.94 3.91 14.42
CA ASP A 92 -15.84 4.56 13.48
C ASP A 92 -15.21 4.66 12.07
N GLU A 93 -14.40 3.66 11.72
CA GLU A 93 -13.79 3.55 10.40
C GLU A 93 -14.86 3.60 9.31
N ARG A 94 -14.65 4.45 8.34
CA ARG A 94 -15.60 4.68 7.26
C ARG A 94 -14.92 5.11 5.97
N ILE A 95 -15.60 4.88 4.87
CA ILE A 95 -15.22 5.34 3.55
C ILE A 95 -16.45 5.96 2.87
N SER A 96 -16.25 6.95 2.02
CA SER A 96 -17.28 7.48 1.14
C SER A 96 -17.82 6.39 0.22
N ILE A 97 -19.15 6.33 0.07
CA ILE A 97 -19.80 5.37 -0.85
C ILE A 97 -19.32 5.60 -2.29
N GLN A 98 -19.15 6.85 -2.71
CA GLN A 98 -18.62 7.19 -4.02
C GLN A 98 -17.20 6.65 -4.20
N ASN A 99 -16.30 6.93 -3.26
CA ASN A 99 -14.90 6.48 -3.33
C ASN A 99 -14.80 4.95 -3.34
N PHE A 100 -15.71 4.27 -2.65
CA PHE A 100 -15.77 2.81 -2.68
C PHE A 100 -16.09 2.27 -4.08
N TYR A 101 -17.11 2.81 -4.75
CA TYR A 101 -17.47 2.38 -6.10
C TYR A 101 -16.42 2.78 -7.14
N GLU A 102 -15.84 3.97 -7.03
CA GLU A 102 -14.75 4.40 -7.90
C GLU A 102 -13.52 3.51 -7.74
N GLY A 103 -13.16 3.15 -6.51
CA GLY A 103 -12.07 2.22 -6.23
C GLY A 103 -12.32 0.83 -6.81
N GLN A 104 -13.55 0.32 -6.75
CA GLN A 104 -13.92 -0.95 -7.40
C GLN A 104 -13.76 -0.89 -8.92
N GLU A 105 -14.22 0.18 -9.55
CA GLU A 105 -14.09 0.38 -11.00
C GLU A 105 -12.61 0.50 -11.41
N PHE A 106 -11.82 1.25 -10.65
CA PHE A 106 -10.38 1.37 -10.85
C PHE A 106 -9.70 -0.01 -10.81
N LEU A 107 -9.93 -0.78 -9.74
CA LEU A 107 -9.33 -2.11 -9.58
C LEU A 107 -9.78 -3.07 -10.67
N TYR A 108 -11.05 -3.03 -11.07
CA TYR A 108 -11.56 -3.85 -12.15
C TYR A 108 -10.82 -3.57 -13.47
N ARG A 109 -10.68 -2.28 -13.84
CA ARG A 109 -9.92 -1.88 -15.03
C ARG A 109 -8.46 -2.28 -14.95
N LEU A 110 -7.84 -2.09 -13.79
CA LEU A 110 -6.43 -2.41 -13.57
C LEU A 110 -6.18 -3.91 -13.69
N VAL A 111 -6.99 -4.74 -13.03
CA VAL A 111 -6.89 -6.21 -13.14
C VAL A 111 -7.05 -6.66 -14.58
N LYS A 112 -8.02 -6.14 -15.32
CA LYS A 112 -8.19 -6.46 -16.74
C LYS A 112 -6.98 -6.06 -17.58
N ALA A 113 -6.42 -4.88 -17.34
CA ALA A 113 -5.26 -4.40 -18.09
C ALA A 113 -4.02 -5.27 -17.82
N LEU A 114 -3.79 -5.66 -16.57
CA LEU A 114 -2.63 -6.48 -16.17
C LEU A 114 -2.77 -7.97 -16.50
N SER A 115 -4.00 -8.49 -16.61
CA SER A 115 -4.25 -9.89 -16.94
C SER A 115 -4.32 -10.21 -18.44
N GLY A 116 -3.93 -9.27 -19.30
CA GLY A 116 -3.93 -9.45 -20.75
C GLY A 116 -5.32 -9.34 -21.42
N GLY A 117 -6.33 -8.95 -20.67
CA GLY A 117 -7.62 -8.54 -21.19
C GLY A 117 -7.51 -7.17 -21.84
N GLY A 118 -7.09 -7.11 -23.12
CA GLY A 118 -7.01 -5.86 -23.84
C GLY A 118 -8.29 -5.07 -23.66
N VAL A 119 -8.18 -3.82 -23.23
CA VAL A 119 -9.29 -2.87 -23.30
C VAL A 119 -9.61 -2.75 -24.79
N ALA A 120 -10.74 -3.32 -25.22
CA ALA A 120 -11.29 -2.97 -26.51
C ALA A 120 -11.40 -1.44 -26.56
N GLN A 121 -10.77 -0.86 -27.57
CA GLN A 121 -10.78 0.59 -27.85
C GLN A 121 -12.21 1.11 -27.99
#